data_1600dde0bfcae976cb5d3d9ff4a26a8e
#
_entry.id   1600dde0bfcae976cb5d3d9ff4a26a8e
#
_cell.length_a   1.000
_cell.length_b   1.000
_cell.length_c   1.000
_cell.angle_alpha   90.00
_cell.angle_beta   90.00
_cell.angle_gamma   90.00
#
_symmetry.space_group_name_H-M   'P 1'
#
loop_
_entity.id
_entity.type
_entity.pdbx_description
1 polymer ?
#
loop_
_entity_poly.entity_id
_entity_poly.type
_entity_poly.pdbx_seq_one_letter_code
_entity_poly.pdbx_strand_id
1 'polypeptide(L)'
;FLESRGLEFENIIICSANEGILPKNNFSNTLLSYDLRKKYNIPSIDEADAREAYDFFRLLFKAKNISIVYNSVPEGISGEKSRFIYQLELLKNPKHKINYISSNFDVPSNDPIVYSYKKSNAVIKKLTDFANYGFSPSSLINYIDDPLRFFDTYLLRTEEVKKVIE
;
A
#
# COMPACT_ATOMS: atom_id res chain seq x y z
N PHE A 1 -4.26 -1.74 12.32
CA PHE A 1 -5.09 -1.68 13.54
C PHE A 1 -4.25 -1.37 14.80
N LEU A 2 -3.00 -1.73 14.85
CA LEU A 2 -2.10 -1.40 15.98
C LEU A 2 -2.00 0.11 16.21
N GLU A 3 -2.06 0.92 15.16
CA GLU A 3 -1.99 2.38 15.22
C GLU A 3 -3.23 2.99 15.89
N SER A 4 -4.38 2.32 15.83
CA SER A 4 -5.60 2.78 16.53
C SER A 4 -5.49 2.68 18.05
N ARG A 5 -4.51 1.90 18.55
CA ARG A 5 -4.21 1.72 20.00
C ARG A 5 -5.43 1.48 20.88
N GLY A 6 -6.45 0.84 20.34
CA GLY A 6 -7.71 0.58 21.05
C GLY A 6 -8.61 1.79 21.26
N LEU A 7 -8.39 2.86 20.50
CA LEU A 7 -9.30 3.99 20.49
C LEU A 7 -10.67 3.60 19.94
N GLU A 8 -11.69 4.28 20.38
CA GLU A 8 -13.08 4.07 20.00
C GLU A 8 -13.52 5.18 19.05
N PHE A 9 -14.15 4.78 17.93
CA PHE A 9 -14.61 5.71 16.91
C PHE A 9 -16.10 5.50 16.63
N GLU A 10 -16.83 6.57 16.39
CA GLU A 10 -18.24 6.48 15.97
C GLU A 10 -18.39 6.15 14.49
N ASN A 11 -17.49 6.66 13.66
CA ASN A 11 -17.49 6.45 12.21
C ASN A 11 -16.15 5.85 11.79
N ILE A 12 -16.20 4.75 11.06
CA ILE A 12 -15.02 4.00 10.64
C ILE A 12 -15.09 3.75 9.14
N ILE A 13 -13.98 4.01 8.46
CA ILE A 13 -13.79 3.63 7.06
C ILE A 13 -12.58 2.72 7.01
N ILE A 14 -12.77 1.49 6.52
CA ILE A 14 -11.71 0.50 6.32
C ILE A 14 -11.50 0.33 4.83
N CYS A 15 -10.31 0.64 4.35
CA CYS A 15 -9.94 0.47 2.95
C CYS A 15 -9.13 -0.81 2.74
N SER A 16 -9.14 -1.31 1.51
CA SER A 16 -8.38 -2.49 1.09
C SER A 16 -8.70 -3.75 1.90
N ALA A 17 -9.98 -3.98 2.21
CA ALA A 17 -10.43 -5.14 2.97
C ALA A 17 -10.51 -6.39 2.09
N ASN A 18 -9.39 -6.73 1.45
CA ASN A 18 -9.22 -7.92 0.62
C ASN A 18 -8.44 -9.00 1.35
N GLU A 19 -8.70 -10.26 0.99
CA GLU A 19 -7.97 -11.40 1.55
C GLU A 19 -6.48 -11.28 1.24
N GLY A 20 -5.64 -11.55 2.22
CA GLY A 20 -4.18 -11.38 2.13
C GLY A 20 -3.66 -9.97 2.48
N ILE A 21 -4.55 -8.95 2.47
CA ILE A 21 -4.26 -7.60 2.95
C ILE A 21 -4.86 -7.42 4.34
N LEU A 22 -6.09 -7.89 4.53
CA LEU A 22 -6.83 -7.90 5.78
C LEU A 22 -7.63 -9.22 5.90
N PRO A 23 -7.21 -10.17 6.74
CA PRO A 23 -5.97 -10.21 7.51
C PRO A 23 -4.72 -10.28 6.63
N LYS A 24 -3.60 -9.82 7.17
CA LYS A 24 -2.32 -9.90 6.48
C LYS A 24 -1.82 -11.34 6.53
N ASN A 25 -1.59 -11.94 5.36
CA ASN A 25 -0.98 -13.26 5.28
C ASN A 25 0.49 -13.21 5.76
N ASN A 26 0.71 -13.47 7.02
CA ASN A 26 2.04 -13.57 7.59
C ASN A 26 2.63 -14.98 7.39
N PHE A 27 2.65 -15.48 6.17
CA PHE A 27 3.38 -16.70 5.85
C PHE A 27 4.88 -16.41 5.92
N SER A 28 5.43 -16.37 7.13
CA SER A 28 6.87 -16.43 7.27
C SER A 28 7.30 -17.88 7.04
N ASN A 29 8.01 -18.15 5.96
CA ASN A 29 8.75 -19.38 5.77
C ASN A 29 9.83 -19.48 6.84
N THR A 30 9.44 -19.89 8.03
CA THR A 30 10.39 -20.08 9.14
C THR A 30 10.82 -21.52 9.19
N LEU A 31 12.08 -21.74 9.52
CA LEU A 31 12.65 -23.08 9.75
C LEU A 31 11.99 -23.80 10.93
N LEU A 32 11.20 -23.10 11.75
CA LEU A 32 10.52 -23.67 12.91
C LEU A 32 9.17 -24.26 12.50
N SER A 33 9.03 -25.56 12.68
CA SER A 33 7.76 -26.26 12.48
C SER A 33 6.70 -25.80 13.49
N TYR A 34 5.43 -25.98 13.15
CA TYR A 34 4.29 -25.67 14.02
C TYR A 34 4.41 -26.36 15.40
N ASP A 35 4.79 -27.64 15.42
CA ASP A 35 4.93 -28.42 16.66
C ASP A 35 6.03 -27.89 17.57
N LEU A 36 7.14 -27.45 17.00
CA LEU A 36 8.22 -26.82 17.77
C LEU A 36 7.77 -25.50 18.37
N ARG A 37 7.04 -24.68 17.60
CA ARG A 37 6.49 -23.42 18.10
C ARG A 37 5.57 -23.66 19.30
N LYS A 38 4.65 -24.60 19.17
CA LYS A 38 3.72 -24.97 20.24
C LYS A 38 4.43 -25.51 21.48
N LYS A 39 5.45 -26.36 21.27
CA LYS A 39 6.23 -26.94 22.38
C LYS A 39 6.99 -25.89 23.18
N TYR A 40 7.49 -24.86 22.54
CA TYR A 40 8.29 -23.81 23.17
C TYR A 40 7.52 -22.50 23.41
N ASN A 41 6.19 -22.51 23.31
CA ASN A 41 5.32 -21.34 23.48
C ASN A 41 5.75 -20.14 22.59
N ILE A 42 6.22 -20.43 21.39
CA ILE A 42 6.53 -19.40 20.39
C ILE A 42 5.23 -19.08 19.64
N PRO A 43 4.86 -17.80 19.49
CA PRO A 43 3.62 -17.42 18.80
C PRO A 43 3.46 -18.13 17.45
N SER A 44 2.31 -18.78 17.27
CA SER A 44 1.93 -19.46 16.03
C SER A 44 1.24 -18.50 15.06
N ILE A 45 1.05 -18.95 13.83
CA ILE A 45 0.28 -18.20 12.82
C ILE A 45 -1.17 -18.02 13.29
N ASP A 46 -1.75 -19.07 13.88
CA ASP A 46 -3.13 -19.06 14.40
C ASP A 46 -3.32 -17.98 15.47
N GLU A 47 -2.31 -17.78 16.34
CA GLU A 47 -2.37 -16.74 17.37
C GLU A 47 -2.22 -15.33 16.77
N ALA A 48 -1.45 -15.19 15.70
CA ALA A 48 -1.34 -13.92 14.99
C ALA A 48 -2.67 -13.57 14.30
N ASP A 49 -3.29 -14.53 13.63
CA ASP A 49 -4.59 -14.37 12.99
C ASP A 49 -5.69 -14.06 14.01
N ALA A 50 -5.68 -14.75 15.16
CA ALA A 50 -6.64 -14.51 16.24
C ALA A 50 -6.50 -13.10 16.82
N ARG A 51 -5.27 -12.60 16.95
CA ARG A 51 -5.00 -11.23 17.42
C ARG A 51 -5.50 -10.19 16.44
N GLU A 52 -5.23 -10.40 15.15
CA GLU A 52 -5.67 -9.48 14.10
C GLU A 52 -7.20 -9.46 14.00
N ALA A 53 -7.85 -10.61 14.11
CA ALA A 53 -9.31 -10.71 14.21
C ALA A 53 -9.85 -9.97 15.43
N TYR A 54 -9.23 -10.16 16.59
CA TYR A 54 -9.63 -9.45 17.81
C TYR A 54 -9.53 -7.94 17.65
N ASP A 55 -8.43 -7.43 17.12
CA ASP A 55 -8.23 -6.00 16.91
C ASP A 55 -9.24 -5.42 15.90
N PHE A 56 -9.54 -6.16 14.84
CA PHE A 56 -10.56 -5.79 13.87
C PHE A 56 -11.95 -5.68 14.49
N PHE A 57 -12.42 -6.73 15.16
CA PHE A 57 -13.75 -6.73 15.77
C PHE A 57 -13.88 -5.73 16.93
N ARG A 58 -12.81 -5.56 17.70
CA ARG A 58 -12.76 -4.57 18.76
C ARG A 58 -12.91 -3.14 18.24
N LEU A 59 -12.23 -2.83 17.13
CA LEU A 59 -12.35 -1.52 16.49
C LEU A 59 -13.80 -1.22 16.11
N LEU A 60 -14.53 -2.22 15.60
CA LEU A 60 -15.92 -2.05 15.15
C LEU A 60 -16.93 -2.02 16.30
N PHE A 61 -16.57 -2.47 17.49
CA PHE A 61 -17.53 -2.75 18.58
C PHE A 61 -18.37 -1.55 18.99
N LYS A 62 -17.82 -0.34 18.99
CA LYS A 62 -18.54 0.89 19.37
C LYS A 62 -18.89 1.79 18.19
N ALA A 63 -18.55 1.39 16.99
CA ALA A 63 -18.84 2.18 15.81
C ALA A 63 -20.33 2.20 15.49
N LYS A 64 -20.84 3.37 15.16
CA LYS A 64 -22.23 3.58 14.71
C LYS A 64 -22.34 3.36 13.20
N ASN A 65 -21.38 3.90 12.47
CA ASN A 65 -21.31 3.77 11.00
C ASN A 65 -19.99 3.16 10.58
N ILE A 66 -20.07 2.09 9.82
CA ILE A 66 -18.91 1.35 9.33
C ILE A 66 -19.00 1.29 7.82
N SER A 67 -17.97 1.75 7.13
CA SER A 67 -17.80 1.61 5.69
C SER A 67 -16.58 0.75 5.40
N ILE A 68 -16.78 -0.35 4.68
CA ILE A 68 -15.70 -1.26 4.32
C ILE A 68 -15.57 -1.27 2.81
N VAL A 69 -14.38 -0.93 2.33
CA VAL A 69 -14.06 -0.85 0.91
C VAL A 69 -13.11 -1.97 0.54
N TYR A 70 -13.47 -2.75 -0.46
CA TYR A 70 -12.63 -3.80 -1.01
C TYR A 70 -12.68 -3.79 -2.53
N ASN A 71 -11.64 -4.31 -3.17
CA ASN A 71 -11.60 -4.45 -4.61
C ASN A 71 -12.28 -5.76 -5.01
N SER A 72 -13.26 -5.69 -5.90
CA SER A 72 -13.97 -6.87 -6.42
C SER A 72 -13.36 -7.42 -7.71
N VAL A 73 -12.43 -6.68 -8.33
CA VAL A 73 -11.74 -7.13 -9.53
C VAL A 73 -10.50 -7.93 -9.11
N PRO A 74 -10.41 -9.20 -9.48
CA PRO A 74 -9.25 -10.01 -9.11
C PRO A 74 -8.02 -9.56 -9.90
N GLU A 75 -7.12 -8.86 -9.24
CA GLU A 75 -5.75 -8.64 -9.70
C GLU A 75 -4.83 -9.58 -8.91
N GLY A 76 -4.61 -10.79 -9.42
CA GLY A 76 -3.77 -11.79 -8.73
C GLY A 76 -4.44 -12.40 -7.49
N ILE A 77 -3.68 -12.55 -6.40
CA ILE A 77 -4.12 -13.22 -5.15
C ILE A 77 -5.06 -12.33 -4.32
N SER A 78 -5.12 -11.03 -4.58
CA SER A 78 -5.78 -10.04 -3.70
C SER A 78 -7.18 -9.58 -4.15
N GLY A 79 -7.81 -10.30 -5.08
CA GLY A 79 -9.15 -9.97 -5.59
C GLY A 79 -10.32 -10.47 -4.74
N GLU A 80 -10.07 -11.26 -3.69
CA GLU A 80 -11.13 -11.81 -2.87
C GLU A 80 -11.47 -10.90 -1.70
N LYS A 81 -12.76 -10.87 -1.36
CA LYS A 81 -13.27 -10.18 -0.18
C LYS A 81 -12.67 -10.81 1.09
N SER A 82 -12.24 -9.98 2.04
CA SER A 82 -11.69 -10.43 3.32
C SER A 82 -12.60 -11.40 4.05
N ARG A 83 -12.02 -12.46 4.64
CA ARG A 83 -12.72 -13.39 5.54
C ARG A 83 -13.43 -12.68 6.70
N PHE A 84 -12.93 -11.55 7.16
CA PHE A 84 -13.55 -10.79 8.23
C PHE A 84 -14.88 -10.17 7.80
N ILE A 85 -15.03 -9.79 6.53
CA ILE A 85 -16.32 -9.30 6.02
C ILE A 85 -17.33 -10.44 5.99
N TYR A 86 -16.93 -11.65 5.56
CA TYR A 86 -17.81 -12.84 5.60
C TYR A 86 -18.25 -13.16 7.03
N GLN A 87 -17.32 -13.06 8.00
CA GLN A 87 -17.66 -13.27 9.41
C GLN A 87 -18.64 -12.21 9.92
N LEU A 88 -18.47 -10.94 9.56
CA LEU A 88 -19.42 -9.87 9.91
C LEU A 88 -20.81 -10.13 9.32
N GLU A 89 -20.89 -10.58 8.08
CA GLU A 89 -22.16 -10.90 7.42
C GLU A 89 -22.86 -12.08 8.12
N LEU A 90 -22.10 -13.08 8.56
CA LEU A 90 -22.63 -14.25 9.26
C LEU A 90 -23.05 -13.93 10.70
N LEU A 91 -22.25 -13.14 11.41
CA LEU A 91 -22.42 -12.81 12.83
C LEU A 91 -23.27 -11.55 13.06
N LYS A 92 -23.79 -10.94 12.01
CA LYS A 92 -24.59 -9.71 12.14
C LYS A 92 -25.79 -9.89 13.07
N ASN A 93 -25.99 -8.90 13.93
CA ASN A 93 -27.24 -8.81 14.70
C ASN A 93 -28.38 -8.40 13.76
N PRO A 94 -29.64 -8.87 13.96
CA PRO A 94 -30.81 -8.44 13.19
C PRO A 94 -31.04 -6.93 13.14
N LYS A 95 -30.51 -6.18 14.12
CA LYS A 95 -30.57 -4.72 14.16
C LYS A 95 -29.60 -4.01 13.22
N HIS A 96 -28.58 -4.74 12.72
CA HIS A 96 -27.56 -4.16 11.83
C HIS A 96 -28.08 -4.20 10.39
N LYS A 97 -28.04 -3.06 9.73
CA LYS A 97 -28.33 -2.94 8.30
C LYS A 97 -27.03 -2.95 7.52
N ILE A 98 -26.90 -3.86 6.57
CA ILE A 98 -25.74 -3.91 5.66
C ILE A 98 -26.23 -3.50 4.27
N ASN A 99 -25.61 -2.46 3.71
CA ASN A 99 -25.86 -2.00 2.36
C ASN A 99 -24.63 -2.30 1.51
N TYR A 100 -24.84 -2.84 0.32
CA TYR A 100 -23.77 -3.08 -0.65
C TYR A 100 -23.86 -2.01 -1.72
N ILE A 101 -22.73 -1.36 -1.97
CA ILE A 101 -22.61 -0.33 -2.99
C ILE A 101 -21.47 -0.78 -3.91
N SER A 102 -21.76 -0.89 -5.20
CA SER A 102 -20.74 -1.11 -6.22
C SER A 102 -20.51 0.18 -6.96
N SER A 103 -19.26 0.59 -7.09
CA SER A 103 -18.86 1.75 -7.88
C SER A 103 -17.76 1.34 -8.83
N ASN A 104 -17.99 1.51 -10.11
CA ASN A 104 -16.94 1.40 -11.11
C ASN A 104 -16.34 2.80 -11.27
N PHE A 105 -15.09 2.94 -10.89
CA PHE A 105 -14.32 4.12 -11.21
C PHE A 105 -13.76 3.92 -12.62
N ASP A 106 -14.38 4.55 -13.61
CA ASP A 106 -13.69 4.79 -14.86
C ASP A 106 -12.55 5.76 -14.54
N VAL A 107 -11.35 5.21 -14.37
CA VAL A 107 -10.16 6.05 -14.33
C VAL A 107 -10.07 6.68 -15.71
N PRO A 108 -10.31 7.99 -15.85
CA PRO A 108 -10.12 8.62 -17.15
C PRO A 108 -8.68 8.30 -17.56
N SER A 109 -8.52 7.66 -18.71
CA SER A 109 -7.21 7.48 -19.32
C SER A 109 -6.71 8.87 -19.68
N ASN A 110 -6.13 9.56 -18.70
CA ASN A 110 -5.35 10.73 -19.02
C ASN A 110 -4.20 10.19 -19.86
N ASP A 111 -4.17 10.59 -21.12
CA ASP A 111 -3.00 10.35 -21.94
C ASP A 111 -1.78 10.74 -21.10
N PRO A 112 -0.78 9.88 -20.99
CA PRO A 112 0.37 10.17 -20.16
C PRO A 112 0.94 11.52 -20.61
N ILE A 113 1.03 12.47 -19.68
CA ILE A 113 1.64 13.76 -19.98
C ILE A 113 3.11 13.47 -20.32
N VAL A 114 3.41 13.46 -21.62
CA VAL A 114 4.75 13.25 -22.11
C VAL A 114 5.51 14.56 -21.99
N TYR A 115 6.30 14.68 -20.94
CA TYR A 115 7.24 15.78 -20.83
C TYR A 115 8.41 15.55 -21.79
N SER A 116 8.67 16.51 -22.66
CA SER A 116 9.81 16.45 -23.57
C SER A 116 10.60 17.73 -23.53
N TYR A 117 11.91 17.64 -23.38
CA TYR A 117 12.81 18.78 -23.48
C TYR A 117 13.64 18.71 -24.76
N LYS A 118 13.69 19.82 -25.49
CA LYS A 118 14.59 19.94 -26.65
C LYS A 118 16.03 20.11 -26.16
N LYS A 119 16.93 19.30 -26.67
CA LYS A 119 18.37 19.43 -26.41
C LYS A 119 18.90 20.70 -27.07
N SER A 120 18.97 21.80 -26.32
CA SER A 120 19.62 23.03 -26.77
C SER A 120 21.15 22.86 -26.80
N ASN A 121 21.84 23.76 -27.51
CA ASN A 121 23.31 23.74 -27.54
C ASN A 121 23.92 23.88 -26.12
N ALA A 122 23.28 24.60 -25.23
CA ALA A 122 23.68 24.72 -23.83
C ALA A 122 23.57 23.39 -23.07
N VAL A 123 22.49 22.64 -23.32
CA VAL A 123 22.30 21.30 -22.72
C VAL A 123 23.34 20.32 -23.25
N ILE A 124 23.58 20.34 -24.58
CA ILE A 124 24.61 19.47 -25.19
C ILE A 124 25.99 19.76 -24.62
N LYS A 125 26.34 21.04 -24.45
CA LYS A 125 27.62 21.43 -23.83
C LYS A 125 27.75 20.88 -22.40
N LYS A 126 26.70 21.06 -21.56
CA LYS A 126 26.69 20.50 -20.20
C LYS A 126 26.80 18.98 -20.17
N LEU A 127 26.14 18.28 -21.10
CA LEU A 127 26.24 16.83 -21.26
C LEU A 127 27.67 16.40 -21.64
N THR A 128 28.30 17.12 -22.54
CA THR A 128 29.70 16.86 -22.94
C THR A 128 30.66 17.09 -21.78
N ASP A 129 30.48 18.18 -21.04
CA ASP A 129 31.29 18.47 -19.84
C ASP A 129 31.09 17.38 -18.77
N PHE A 130 29.85 16.94 -18.57
CA PHE A 130 29.52 15.85 -17.63
C PHE A 130 30.16 14.51 -18.09
N ALA A 131 30.11 14.20 -19.39
CA ALA A 131 30.70 13.01 -19.94
C ALA A 131 32.24 12.98 -19.80
N ASN A 132 32.89 14.15 -19.95
CA ASN A 132 34.32 14.27 -19.77
C ASN A 132 34.75 14.05 -18.31
N TYR A 133 33.87 14.35 -17.35
CA TYR A 133 34.11 14.10 -15.92
C TYR A 133 33.91 12.62 -15.54
N GLY A 134 33.12 11.88 -16.33
CA GLY A 134 32.78 10.50 -16.12
C GLY A 134 31.40 10.32 -15.45
N PHE A 135 30.74 9.22 -15.81
CA PHE A 135 29.45 8.85 -15.27
C PHE A 135 29.63 7.98 -14.01
N SER A 136 28.94 8.33 -12.93
CA SER A 136 28.82 7.44 -11.80
C SER A 136 27.79 6.31 -12.10
N PRO A 137 27.91 5.12 -11.48
CA PRO A 137 26.92 4.06 -11.67
C PRO A 137 25.48 4.52 -11.40
N SER A 138 25.27 5.31 -10.36
CA SER A 138 23.94 5.85 -10.01
C SER A 138 23.41 6.83 -11.04
N SER A 139 24.28 7.64 -11.65
CA SER A 139 23.85 8.58 -12.71
C SER A 139 23.42 7.85 -13.97
N LEU A 140 24.08 6.74 -14.32
CA LEU A 140 23.69 5.91 -15.45
C LEU A 140 22.36 5.20 -15.21
N ILE A 141 22.15 4.64 -14.02
CA ILE A 141 20.89 4.01 -13.65
C ILE A 141 19.75 5.03 -13.74
N ASN A 142 19.92 6.21 -13.15
CA ASN A 142 18.91 7.28 -13.22
C ASN A 142 18.60 7.70 -14.67
N TYR A 143 19.59 7.70 -15.57
CA TYR A 143 19.36 8.01 -16.98
C TYR A 143 18.55 6.93 -17.70
N ILE A 144 18.79 5.66 -17.37
CA ILE A 144 18.08 4.53 -17.98
C ILE A 144 16.63 4.49 -17.48
N ASP A 145 16.42 4.70 -16.20
CA ASP A 145 15.11 4.62 -15.57
C ASP A 145 14.23 5.83 -15.87
N ASP A 146 14.80 7.04 -15.76
CA ASP A 146 14.11 8.30 -16.03
C ASP A 146 15.07 9.38 -16.55
N PRO A 147 15.17 9.57 -17.88
CA PRO A 147 16.02 10.59 -18.48
C PRO A 147 15.70 12.02 -18.04
N LEU A 148 14.44 12.33 -17.69
CA LEU A 148 14.04 13.67 -17.23
C LEU A 148 14.57 13.92 -15.82
N ARG A 149 14.44 12.95 -14.94
CA ARG A 149 14.99 13.01 -13.58
C ARG A 149 16.52 13.15 -13.60
N PHE A 150 17.19 12.44 -14.50
CA PHE A 150 18.63 12.63 -14.72
C PHE A 150 18.95 14.07 -15.13
N PHE A 151 18.19 14.62 -16.08
CA PHE A 151 18.40 16.00 -16.53
C PHE A 151 18.24 17.02 -15.39
N ASP A 152 17.17 16.89 -14.61
CA ASP A 152 16.90 17.82 -13.50
C ASP A 152 17.96 17.68 -12.38
N THR A 153 18.32 16.47 -12.01
CA THR A 153 19.23 16.22 -10.88
C THR A 153 20.70 16.55 -11.22
N TYR A 154 21.17 16.06 -12.38
CA TYR A 154 22.60 16.11 -12.70
C TYR A 154 23.01 17.30 -13.59
N LEU A 155 22.11 17.76 -14.46
CA LEU A 155 22.40 18.86 -15.39
C LEU A 155 21.88 20.21 -14.89
N LEU A 156 20.67 20.26 -14.36
CA LEU A 156 20.10 21.47 -13.80
C LEU A 156 20.48 21.65 -12.32
N ARG A 157 20.79 20.54 -11.63
CA ARG A 157 21.08 20.51 -10.18
C ARG A 157 19.95 21.14 -9.36
N THR A 158 18.72 20.80 -9.72
CA THR A 158 17.53 21.19 -8.94
C THR A 158 17.47 20.35 -7.69
N GLU A 159 17.32 20.98 -6.53
CA GLU A 159 17.03 20.28 -5.27
C GLU A 159 15.51 20.22 -5.08
N GLU A 160 15.00 19.05 -4.73
CA GLU A 160 13.62 18.94 -4.28
C GLU A 160 13.45 19.76 -3.00
N VAL A 161 12.59 20.76 -3.05
CA VAL A 161 12.17 21.48 -1.84
C VAL A 161 11.37 20.50 -0.99
N LYS A 162 11.98 19.91 0.02
CA LYS A 162 11.25 19.15 1.03
C LYS A 162 10.24 20.08 1.67
N LYS A 163 8.96 19.94 1.33
CA LYS A 163 7.88 20.59 2.09
C LYS A 163 7.96 20.04 3.50
N VAL A 164 8.46 20.84 4.42
CA VAL A 164 8.26 20.61 5.85
C VAL A 164 6.78 20.83 6.07
N ILE A 165 6.04 19.76 6.29
CA ILE A 165 4.68 19.83 6.76
C ILE A 165 4.80 20.12 8.25
N GLU A 166 4.56 21.40 8.63
CA GLU A 166 4.35 21.81 10.01
C GLU A 166 2.99 21.31 10.52
#